data_426dd3adfcd0e564a4cc457f5aeed09d
#
_entry.id   426dd3adfcd0e564a4cc457f5aeed09d
#
_cell.length_a   1.000
_cell.length_b   1.000
_cell.length_c   1.000
_cell.angle_alpha   90.00
_cell.angle_beta   90.00
_cell.angle_gamma   90.00
#
_symmetry.space_group_name_H-M   'P 1'
#
loop_
_entity.id
_entity.type
_entity.pdbx_description
1 polymer ?
#
loop_
_entity_poly.entity_id
_entity_poly.type
_entity_poly.pdbx_seq_one_letter_code
_entity_poly.pdbx_strand_id
1 'polypeptide(L)'
;MRLSHVFGSAHAVIATLAAALLGCVGLAVSTPATAAPNTAVGPSSTPAPIGTPVIDWVACPVDVDAPGAECGHITVPTFYDAPERGSIQVGFVRRPAAAESHGTIFINPGGPGGDALAAVSSFLWPEELTAHYDMVGVQPRGLRFSTPLDCDSSVIEDAEGTAQFTHFGQLIRDACEQSFPGYVDSMTTANVARDWEQVRAALGTETIIASSVSYGTVVASTYATFFPEHTDRVVLDSGYAPSAPLNRQAANQQRGTTQALADFFGYIAANDATYHLGTTPLQAYERWADKVAAESGVRPTAHPPAASTEDLPAPLAFTGQRGAEVMTATNPLLVQLENLFDQLRNLGASQSDSPTLHITASVLPYPTSWAKAARHIAGIEAIDLGNAQTTDSLPTDASARAQGFTTNIVLCNETDSPHEFGYGAAFIWSAFVTKDPFTVQNNQFRSGQFCGGREPITAPALLDGSRLTTPPLQLQATGDPLTPYSDFRGMSDAMRSHVVTVHGPGHGQFATGNGAVDDIVMEYGPDPRKVDTSGVSYAAWVSVADVSASKSSGA
;
A
#
# COMPACT_ATOMS: atom_id res chain seq x y z
N MET A 1 -38.44 5.54 16.89
CA MET A 1 -39.29 4.36 16.71
C MET A 1 -39.31 4.02 15.22
N ARG A 2 -38.16 3.56 14.64
CA ARG A 2 -37.96 3.06 13.24
C ARG A 2 -36.58 2.40 13.06
N LEU A 3 -36.11 1.64 14.06
CA LEU A 3 -34.86 0.87 13.99
C LEU A 3 -35.05 -0.65 14.04
N SER A 4 -36.28 -1.14 14.07
CA SER A 4 -36.57 -2.57 14.28
C SER A 4 -36.84 -3.38 13.01
N HIS A 5 -36.79 -2.77 11.81
CA HIS A 5 -37.08 -3.50 10.57
C HIS A 5 -35.83 -3.85 9.73
N VAL A 6 -34.68 -3.27 10.02
CA VAL A 6 -33.44 -3.57 9.24
C VAL A 6 -32.74 -4.83 9.77
N PHE A 7 -32.88 -5.14 11.06
CA PHE A 7 -32.27 -6.33 11.66
C PHE A 7 -32.96 -7.66 11.34
N GLY A 8 -34.23 -7.63 10.93
CA GLY A 8 -34.96 -8.85 10.55
C GLY A 8 -34.54 -9.48 9.23
N SER A 9 -34.04 -8.69 8.29
CA SER A 9 -33.63 -9.17 6.94
C SER A 9 -32.25 -9.78 6.91
N ALA A 10 -31.31 -9.35 7.75
CA ALA A 10 -29.96 -9.88 7.80
C ALA A 10 -29.91 -11.35 8.29
N HIS A 11 -30.70 -11.68 9.26
CA HIS A 11 -30.76 -13.06 9.81
C HIS A 11 -31.37 -14.09 8.84
N ALA A 12 -32.33 -13.66 8.00
CA ALA A 12 -32.90 -14.53 6.98
C ALA A 12 -31.92 -14.81 5.82
N VAL A 13 -31.06 -13.84 5.49
CA VAL A 13 -30.02 -13.98 4.46
C VAL A 13 -28.89 -14.91 4.94
N ILE A 14 -28.49 -14.81 6.19
CA ILE A 14 -27.42 -15.66 6.77
C ILE A 14 -27.86 -17.13 6.82
N ALA A 15 -29.10 -17.42 7.20
CA ALA A 15 -29.63 -18.78 7.24
C ALA A 15 -29.76 -19.42 5.84
N THR A 16 -30.05 -18.60 4.83
CA THR A 16 -30.19 -19.05 3.44
C THR A 16 -28.84 -19.27 2.77
N LEU A 17 -27.82 -18.47 3.11
CA LEU A 17 -26.45 -18.61 2.59
C LEU A 17 -25.72 -19.84 3.16
N ALA A 18 -25.94 -20.17 4.43
CA ALA A 18 -25.37 -21.38 5.04
C ALA A 18 -25.91 -22.66 4.41
N ALA A 19 -27.18 -22.66 3.96
CA ALA A 19 -27.77 -23.80 3.26
C ALA A 19 -27.34 -23.93 1.79
N ALA A 20 -26.96 -22.83 1.13
CA ALA A 20 -26.52 -22.82 -0.27
C ALA A 20 -25.06 -23.26 -0.44
N LEU A 21 -24.21 -23.10 0.58
CA LEU A 21 -22.79 -23.50 0.55
C LEU A 21 -22.56 -25.01 0.66
N LEU A 22 -23.57 -25.77 1.09
CA LEU A 22 -23.49 -27.25 1.21
C LEU A 22 -23.99 -28.01 -0.03
N GLY A 23 -24.47 -27.33 -1.07
CA GLY A 23 -25.21 -27.95 -2.17
C GLY A 23 -24.57 -27.94 -3.57
N CYS A 24 -23.44 -27.29 -3.82
CA CYS A 24 -22.91 -27.15 -5.18
C CYS A 24 -21.46 -27.66 -5.34
N VAL A 25 -21.28 -28.97 -5.32
CA VAL A 25 -20.16 -29.64 -5.97
C VAL A 25 -20.67 -30.24 -7.28
N GLY A 26 -20.72 -29.44 -8.33
CA GLY A 26 -21.03 -29.84 -9.70
C GLY A 26 -19.95 -29.35 -10.64
N LEU A 27 -19.18 -30.28 -11.20
CA LEU A 27 -18.14 -30.05 -12.19
C LEU A 27 -18.74 -29.37 -13.45
N ALA A 28 -18.38 -28.14 -13.74
CA ALA A 28 -18.54 -27.53 -15.06
C ALA A 28 -17.16 -27.25 -15.65
N VAL A 29 -16.81 -27.96 -16.70
CA VAL A 29 -15.63 -27.72 -17.53
C VAL A 29 -15.95 -26.51 -18.41
N SER A 30 -15.29 -25.38 -18.15
CA SER A 30 -15.35 -24.20 -19.02
C SER A 30 -14.14 -24.16 -19.94
N THR A 31 -14.40 -24.06 -21.24
CA THR A 31 -13.41 -23.80 -22.28
C THR A 31 -12.81 -22.40 -22.12
N PRO A 32 -11.48 -22.22 -22.32
CA PRO A 32 -10.88 -20.90 -22.22
C PRO A 32 -11.33 -20.02 -23.37
N ALA A 33 -11.88 -18.84 -23.04
CA ALA A 33 -12.08 -17.77 -23.99
C ALA A 33 -10.70 -17.17 -24.34
N THR A 34 -10.37 -17.16 -25.62
CA THR A 34 -9.18 -16.49 -26.15
C THR A 34 -9.40 -14.97 -26.04
N ALA A 35 -8.69 -14.32 -25.15
CA ALA A 35 -8.63 -12.85 -25.10
C ALA A 35 -8.00 -12.34 -26.41
N ALA A 36 -8.65 -11.34 -27.02
CA ALA A 36 -8.09 -10.61 -28.14
C ALA A 36 -6.84 -9.84 -27.68
N PRO A 37 -5.80 -9.69 -28.51
CA PRO A 37 -4.61 -8.96 -28.12
C PRO A 37 -4.95 -7.47 -27.96
N ASN A 38 -4.78 -6.94 -26.74
CA ASN A 38 -4.79 -5.50 -26.51
C ASN A 38 -3.66 -4.88 -27.34
N THR A 39 -3.99 -3.99 -28.25
CA THR A 39 -3.02 -3.18 -28.99
C THR A 39 -2.38 -2.22 -28.01
N ALA A 40 -1.15 -2.55 -27.58
CA ALA A 40 -0.30 -1.65 -26.81
C ALA A 40 -0.15 -0.34 -27.58
N VAL A 41 -0.60 0.76 -26.99
CA VAL A 41 -0.33 2.10 -27.51
C VAL A 41 1.16 2.34 -27.31
N GLY A 42 1.92 2.33 -28.41
CA GLY A 42 3.35 2.66 -28.42
C GLY A 42 3.59 4.08 -27.87
N PRO A 43 4.84 4.44 -27.57
CA PRO A 43 5.17 5.76 -27.06
C PRO A 43 4.60 6.82 -27.99
N SER A 44 3.55 7.49 -27.53
CA SER A 44 2.93 8.59 -28.24
C SER A 44 3.96 9.69 -28.41
N SER A 45 4.07 10.24 -29.59
CA SER A 45 4.88 11.38 -29.96
C SER A 45 4.94 12.41 -28.83
N THR A 46 6.17 12.89 -28.53
CA THR A 46 6.44 13.98 -27.59
C THR A 46 5.35 15.04 -27.69
N PRO A 47 4.63 15.35 -26.58
CA PRO A 47 3.63 16.40 -26.59
C PRO A 47 4.25 17.72 -27.07
N ALA A 48 3.48 18.55 -27.79
CA ALA A 48 3.92 19.90 -28.16
C ALA A 48 4.40 20.62 -26.89
N PRO A 49 5.51 21.38 -26.94
CA PRO A 49 6.08 22.00 -25.75
C PRO A 49 5.05 22.95 -25.14
N ILE A 50 4.55 22.55 -23.99
CA ILE A 50 3.81 23.44 -23.10
C ILE A 50 4.85 24.41 -22.56
N GLY A 51 4.63 25.72 -22.63
CA GLY A 51 5.58 26.71 -22.11
C GLY A 51 5.88 26.41 -20.63
N THR A 52 7.11 26.76 -20.21
CA THR A 52 7.50 26.59 -18.80
C THR A 52 6.51 27.30 -17.88
N PRO A 53 5.83 26.60 -16.95
CA PRO A 53 4.85 27.24 -16.09
C PRO A 53 5.54 28.18 -15.10
N VAL A 54 4.78 29.19 -14.64
CA VAL A 54 5.20 30.10 -13.59
C VAL A 54 4.80 29.50 -12.24
N ILE A 55 5.71 29.57 -11.27
CA ILE A 55 5.42 29.13 -9.91
C ILE A 55 4.69 30.24 -9.16
N ASP A 56 3.55 29.91 -8.58
CA ASP A 56 2.87 30.72 -7.58
C ASP A 56 3.33 30.23 -6.20
N TRP A 57 4.27 30.98 -5.60
CA TRP A 57 4.81 30.67 -4.29
C TRP A 57 3.82 31.05 -3.20
N VAL A 58 3.50 30.10 -2.32
CA VAL A 58 2.52 30.25 -1.24
C VAL A 58 3.06 29.73 0.09
N ALA A 59 2.37 30.04 1.19
CA ALA A 59 2.71 29.46 2.48
C ALA A 59 2.51 27.93 2.46
N CYS A 60 3.45 27.20 3.02
CA CYS A 60 3.32 25.76 3.18
C CYS A 60 2.15 25.40 4.12
N PRO A 61 1.45 24.29 3.88
CA PRO A 61 0.53 23.72 4.86
C PRO A 61 1.19 23.53 6.23
N VAL A 62 0.43 23.72 7.30
CA VAL A 62 0.96 23.71 8.69
C VAL A 62 1.56 22.38 9.13
N ASP A 63 1.21 21.32 8.45
CA ASP A 63 1.69 19.94 8.68
C ASP A 63 2.92 19.57 7.83
N VAL A 64 3.44 20.49 7.01
CA VAL A 64 4.71 20.34 6.31
C VAL A 64 5.83 20.82 7.23
N ASP A 65 6.35 19.92 8.05
CA ASP A 65 7.43 20.18 8.99
C ASP A 65 8.79 19.80 8.39
N ALA A 66 9.28 20.67 7.49
CA ALA A 66 10.61 20.50 6.88
C ALA A 66 11.38 21.82 6.96
N PRO A 67 12.63 21.82 7.48
CA PRO A 67 13.42 23.04 7.61
C PRO A 67 13.60 23.78 6.29
N GLY A 68 13.21 25.06 6.24
CA GLY A 68 13.35 25.89 5.04
C GLY A 68 12.43 25.54 3.89
N ALA A 69 11.37 24.76 4.13
CA ALA A 69 10.45 24.35 3.09
C ALA A 69 9.80 25.56 2.38
N GLU A 70 9.76 25.46 1.06
CA GLU A 70 9.11 26.39 0.14
C GLU A 70 7.98 25.64 -0.57
N CYS A 71 6.79 26.21 -0.62
CA CYS A 71 5.64 25.58 -1.25
C CYS A 71 5.10 26.43 -2.40
N GLY A 72 4.71 25.79 -3.48
CA GLY A 72 4.23 26.48 -4.65
C GLY A 72 3.21 25.67 -5.44
N HIS A 73 2.53 26.37 -6.33
CA HIS A 73 1.62 25.81 -7.30
C HIS A 73 2.07 26.14 -8.72
N ILE A 74 1.83 25.23 -9.63
CA ILE A 74 1.89 25.49 -11.06
C ILE A 74 0.56 25.14 -11.71
N THR A 75 0.21 25.84 -12.79
CA THR A 75 -0.94 25.51 -13.61
C THR A 75 -0.49 24.58 -14.74
N VAL A 76 -1.13 23.41 -14.84
CA VAL A 76 -0.86 22.42 -15.87
C VAL A 76 -2.16 22.05 -16.61
N PRO A 77 -2.08 21.50 -17.83
CA PRO A 77 -3.28 20.99 -18.51
C PRO A 77 -3.92 19.85 -17.73
N THR A 78 -5.23 19.80 -17.72
CA THR A 78 -5.95 18.61 -17.24
C THR A 78 -5.56 17.38 -18.06
N PHE A 79 -5.47 17.55 -19.39
CA PHE A 79 -5.01 16.52 -20.33
C PHE A 79 -3.86 17.08 -21.17
N TYR A 80 -2.71 16.43 -21.14
CA TYR A 80 -1.54 16.87 -21.89
C TYR A 80 -1.66 16.66 -23.40
N ASP A 81 -2.50 15.74 -23.84
CA ASP A 81 -2.83 15.46 -25.23
C ASP A 81 -4.01 16.29 -25.78
N ALA A 82 -4.73 16.98 -24.87
CA ALA A 82 -5.85 17.86 -25.19
C ALA A 82 -5.88 19.08 -24.24
N PRO A 83 -4.86 19.96 -24.29
CA PRO A 83 -4.68 21.05 -23.32
C PRO A 83 -5.82 22.07 -23.34
N GLU A 84 -6.59 22.14 -24.44
CA GLU A 84 -7.79 22.99 -24.57
C GLU A 84 -8.97 22.54 -23.68
N ARG A 85 -8.93 21.31 -23.13
CA ARG A 85 -9.99 20.80 -22.25
C ARG A 85 -9.94 21.34 -20.82
N GLY A 86 -8.98 22.23 -20.52
CA GLY A 86 -8.87 22.90 -19.23
C GLY A 86 -7.53 22.71 -18.55
N SER A 87 -7.41 23.28 -17.36
CA SER A 87 -6.20 23.24 -16.56
C SER A 87 -6.52 22.98 -15.09
N ILE A 88 -5.53 22.49 -14.36
CA ILE A 88 -5.57 22.23 -12.94
C ILE A 88 -4.36 22.84 -12.24
N GLN A 89 -4.43 22.95 -10.93
CA GLN A 89 -3.29 23.30 -10.09
C GLN A 89 -2.59 22.02 -9.63
N VAL A 90 -1.26 22.00 -9.75
CA VAL A 90 -0.39 20.99 -9.14
C VAL A 90 0.47 21.68 -8.11
N GLY A 91 0.34 21.26 -6.86
CA GLY A 91 1.12 21.76 -5.75
C GLY A 91 2.39 20.95 -5.54
N PHE A 92 3.39 21.58 -4.96
CA PHE A 92 4.63 20.90 -4.56
C PHE A 92 5.25 21.57 -3.35
N VAL A 93 6.08 20.81 -2.65
CA VAL A 93 6.99 21.32 -1.63
C VAL A 93 8.43 21.12 -2.09
N ARG A 94 9.27 22.11 -1.91
CA ARG A 94 10.71 22.03 -2.03
C ARG A 94 11.34 22.25 -0.67
N ARG A 95 12.18 21.34 -0.22
CA ARG A 95 13.13 21.51 0.88
C ARG A 95 14.49 21.77 0.28
N PRO A 96 15.03 22.99 0.34
CA PRO A 96 16.37 23.28 -0.17
C PRO A 96 17.45 22.51 0.59
N ALA A 97 18.55 22.18 -0.08
CA ALA A 97 19.74 21.66 0.56
C ALA A 97 20.23 22.61 1.65
N ALA A 98 20.69 22.05 2.78
CA ALA A 98 21.23 22.86 3.88
C ALA A 98 22.61 23.46 3.58
N ALA A 99 23.35 22.89 2.62
CA ALA A 99 24.65 23.35 2.14
C ALA A 99 24.61 23.52 0.61
N GLU A 100 25.76 23.40 -0.08
CA GLU A 100 25.82 23.45 -1.54
C GLU A 100 25.03 22.27 -2.15
N SER A 101 24.07 22.59 -3.02
CA SER A 101 23.23 21.58 -3.66
C SER A 101 24.00 20.83 -4.77
N HIS A 102 23.98 19.50 -4.71
CA HIS A 102 24.55 18.61 -5.72
C HIS A 102 23.50 18.11 -6.72
N GLY A 103 22.23 18.50 -6.56
CA GLY A 103 21.13 18.10 -7.42
C GLY A 103 19.78 18.15 -6.73
N THR A 104 18.75 17.74 -7.47
CA THR A 104 17.36 17.77 -6.99
C THR A 104 16.76 16.37 -7.01
N ILE A 105 16.18 15.94 -5.88
CA ILE A 105 15.52 14.65 -5.72
C ILE A 105 14.01 14.86 -5.75
N PHE A 106 13.32 14.20 -6.68
CA PHE A 106 11.86 14.15 -6.71
C PHE A 106 11.37 12.87 -6.04
N ILE A 107 10.35 13.02 -5.18
CA ILE A 107 9.90 11.99 -4.26
C ILE A 107 8.43 11.67 -4.48
N ASN A 108 8.08 10.37 -4.53
CA ASN A 108 6.70 9.91 -4.45
C ASN A 108 6.58 8.73 -3.48
N PRO A 109 5.74 8.84 -2.44
CA PRO A 109 5.59 7.78 -1.43
C PRO A 109 4.75 6.59 -1.88
N GLY A 110 4.11 6.66 -3.04
CA GLY A 110 3.29 5.57 -3.58
C GLY A 110 1.80 5.69 -3.27
N GLY A 111 1.20 4.60 -2.97
CA GLY A 111 -0.25 4.44 -2.79
C GLY A 111 -0.87 3.63 -3.94
N PRO A 112 -1.40 4.24 -5.04
CA PRO A 112 -1.54 5.67 -5.38
C PRO A 112 -2.30 6.47 -4.33
N GLY A 113 -2.14 7.79 -4.33
CA GLY A 113 -2.80 8.67 -3.35
C GLY A 113 -1.98 8.99 -2.11
N GLY A 114 -0.70 8.58 -2.06
CA GLY A 114 0.21 8.99 -1.01
C GLY A 114 0.53 10.48 -1.06
N ASP A 115 0.59 11.12 0.10
CA ASP A 115 0.87 12.54 0.25
C ASP A 115 2.37 12.83 0.09
N ALA A 116 2.75 13.41 -1.05
CA ALA A 116 4.14 13.71 -1.36
C ALA A 116 4.72 14.86 -0.52
N LEU A 117 3.87 15.80 -0.03
CA LEU A 117 4.32 16.85 0.86
C LEU A 117 4.73 16.25 2.22
N ALA A 118 3.91 15.36 2.76
CA ALA A 118 4.20 14.66 4.00
C ALA A 118 5.46 13.79 3.88
N ALA A 119 5.72 13.16 2.73
CA ALA A 119 6.89 12.31 2.53
C ALA A 119 8.22 13.08 2.68
N VAL A 120 8.28 14.34 2.23
CA VAL A 120 9.48 15.19 2.36
C VAL A 120 9.84 15.43 3.83
N SER A 121 8.85 15.50 4.74
CA SER A 121 9.05 15.78 6.15
C SER A 121 9.07 14.54 7.05
N SER A 122 8.39 13.46 6.67
CA SER A 122 8.17 12.30 7.56
C SER A 122 9.17 11.15 7.41
N PHE A 123 9.85 11.03 6.27
CA PHE A 123 10.85 9.98 6.07
C PHE A 123 12.12 10.28 6.87
N LEU A 124 12.83 9.23 7.26
CA LEU A 124 14.09 9.35 8.03
C LEU A 124 15.28 9.57 7.09
N TRP A 125 15.23 10.66 6.33
CA TRP A 125 16.26 10.98 5.34
C TRP A 125 17.66 11.06 5.96
N PRO A 126 18.68 10.46 5.35
CA PRO A 126 20.08 10.63 5.75
C PRO A 126 20.44 12.12 5.82
N GLU A 127 21.17 12.51 6.88
CA GLU A 127 21.58 13.92 7.08
C GLU A 127 22.43 14.44 5.90
N GLU A 128 23.33 13.63 5.39
CA GLU A 128 24.18 13.98 4.23
C GLU A 128 23.35 14.26 2.97
N LEU A 129 22.27 13.48 2.76
CA LEU A 129 21.35 13.71 1.64
C LEU A 129 20.65 15.05 1.77
N THR A 130 20.10 15.36 2.95
CA THR A 130 19.39 16.62 3.20
C THR A 130 20.32 17.83 3.27
N ALA A 131 21.63 17.61 3.50
CA ALA A 131 22.63 18.66 3.44
C ALA A 131 22.96 19.08 2.00
N HIS A 132 22.95 18.14 1.06
CA HIS A 132 23.51 18.36 -0.28
C HIS A 132 22.51 18.16 -1.44
N TYR A 133 21.24 17.89 -1.18
CA TYR A 133 20.24 17.75 -2.24
C TYR A 133 18.99 18.54 -1.93
N ASP A 134 18.48 19.24 -2.92
CA ASP A 134 17.12 19.77 -2.85
C ASP A 134 16.13 18.60 -2.95
N MET A 135 15.12 18.58 -2.08
CA MET A 135 14.11 17.52 -2.06
C MET A 135 12.78 18.10 -2.47
N VAL A 136 12.13 17.50 -3.46
CA VAL A 136 10.86 17.99 -4.02
C VAL A 136 9.80 16.90 -3.93
N GLY A 137 8.72 17.19 -3.21
CA GLY A 137 7.50 16.40 -3.20
C GLY A 137 6.46 17.03 -4.10
N VAL A 138 6.21 16.45 -5.26
CA VAL A 138 5.15 16.91 -6.17
C VAL A 138 3.86 16.20 -5.80
N GLN A 139 2.88 16.97 -5.33
CA GLN A 139 1.61 16.42 -4.89
C GLN A 139 0.81 15.89 -6.07
N PRO A 140 0.43 14.62 -6.08
CA PRO A 140 -0.40 14.09 -7.16
C PRO A 140 -1.70 14.86 -7.35
N ARG A 141 -2.14 14.95 -8.60
CA ARG A 141 -3.48 15.45 -8.93
C ARG A 141 -4.54 14.63 -8.19
N GLY A 142 -5.63 15.25 -7.76
CA GLY A 142 -6.66 14.64 -6.94
C GLY A 142 -6.47 14.76 -5.44
N LEU A 143 -5.30 15.19 -4.97
CA LEU A 143 -4.99 15.31 -3.55
C LEU A 143 -5.02 16.78 -3.08
N ARG A 144 -5.06 16.95 -1.75
CA ARG A 144 -4.95 18.27 -1.12
C ARG A 144 -3.72 19.02 -1.62
N PHE A 145 -3.75 20.34 -1.64
CA PHE A 145 -2.67 21.18 -2.14
C PHE A 145 -2.40 21.10 -3.65
N SER A 146 -2.94 20.13 -4.37
CA SER A 146 -3.21 20.15 -5.81
C SER A 146 -4.70 20.41 -6.03
N THR A 147 -5.20 20.39 -7.28
CA THR A 147 -6.65 20.37 -7.49
C THR A 147 -7.20 19.07 -6.88
N PRO A 148 -7.91 19.13 -5.73
CA PRO A 148 -8.33 17.94 -5.02
C PRO A 148 -9.54 17.29 -5.69
N LEU A 149 -9.72 15.98 -5.47
CA LEU A 149 -10.99 15.32 -5.73
C LEU A 149 -11.98 15.74 -4.64
N ASP A 150 -12.98 16.49 -5.06
CA ASP A 150 -14.15 16.81 -4.23
C ASP A 150 -15.32 15.98 -4.75
N CYS A 151 -15.52 14.80 -4.16
CA CYS A 151 -16.51 13.83 -4.60
C CYS A 151 -17.74 13.88 -3.69
N ASP A 152 -18.93 13.85 -4.29
CA ASP A 152 -20.18 13.79 -3.54
C ASP A 152 -20.35 12.39 -2.91
N SER A 153 -19.97 12.25 -1.65
CA SER A 153 -20.08 10.97 -0.93
C SER A 153 -21.52 10.46 -0.80
N SER A 154 -22.53 11.34 -0.93
CA SER A 154 -23.95 10.93 -0.87
C SER A 154 -24.29 9.94 -1.98
N VAL A 155 -23.64 10.02 -3.14
CA VAL A 155 -23.81 9.04 -4.23
C VAL A 155 -23.48 7.61 -3.78
N ILE A 156 -22.48 7.48 -2.91
CA ILE A 156 -22.06 6.18 -2.37
C ILE A 156 -22.96 5.77 -1.21
N GLU A 157 -23.26 6.71 -0.31
CA GLU A 157 -24.05 6.47 0.91
C GLU A 157 -25.52 6.16 0.60
N ASP A 158 -26.11 6.84 -0.40
CA ASP A 158 -27.51 6.67 -0.81
C ASP A 158 -27.72 5.53 -1.81
N ALA A 159 -26.64 4.93 -2.33
CA ALA A 159 -26.74 3.81 -3.25
C ALA A 159 -27.45 2.61 -2.58
N GLU A 160 -28.34 1.95 -3.32
CA GLU A 160 -29.00 0.75 -2.83
C GLU A 160 -27.98 -0.29 -2.36
N GLY A 161 -28.20 -0.92 -1.19
CA GLY A 161 -27.22 -1.75 -0.49
C GLY A 161 -26.51 -2.81 -1.36
N THR A 162 -27.15 -3.31 -2.41
CA THR A 162 -26.53 -4.24 -3.36
C THR A 162 -25.53 -3.54 -4.28
N ALA A 163 -25.76 -2.30 -4.69
CA ALA A 163 -24.89 -1.54 -5.56
C ALA A 163 -23.58 -1.16 -4.87
N GLN A 164 -23.60 -0.81 -3.58
CA GLN A 164 -22.40 -0.55 -2.79
C GLN A 164 -21.45 -1.76 -2.78
N PHE A 165 -21.98 -2.98 -2.89
CA PHE A 165 -21.16 -4.20 -2.89
C PHE A 165 -20.73 -4.67 -4.27
N THR A 166 -21.52 -4.40 -5.29
CA THR A 166 -21.26 -4.93 -6.63
C THR A 166 -20.62 -3.93 -7.59
N HIS A 167 -20.75 -2.62 -7.30
CA HIS A 167 -20.34 -1.54 -8.20
C HIS A 167 -19.56 -0.44 -7.45
N PHE A 168 -18.84 -0.77 -6.39
CA PHE A 168 -18.18 0.21 -5.52
C PHE A 168 -17.29 1.19 -6.30
N GLY A 169 -16.40 0.71 -7.16
CA GLY A 169 -15.54 1.57 -7.96
C GLY A 169 -16.31 2.44 -8.95
N GLN A 170 -17.45 1.98 -9.46
CA GLN A 170 -18.31 2.81 -10.30
C GLN A 170 -18.94 3.94 -9.49
N LEU A 171 -19.42 3.65 -8.28
CA LEU A 171 -20.01 4.66 -7.39
C LEU A 171 -18.99 5.74 -6.99
N ILE A 172 -17.74 5.36 -6.71
CA ILE A 172 -16.66 6.33 -6.46
C ILE A 172 -16.49 7.25 -7.67
N ARG A 173 -16.41 6.66 -8.86
CA ARG A 173 -16.25 7.44 -10.08
C ARG A 173 -17.41 8.40 -10.31
N ASP A 174 -18.64 7.92 -10.19
CA ASP A 174 -19.85 8.73 -10.39
C ASP A 174 -19.93 9.88 -9.38
N ALA A 175 -19.56 9.62 -8.12
CA ALA A 175 -19.47 10.63 -7.07
C ALA A 175 -18.48 11.74 -7.40
N CYS A 176 -17.33 11.39 -7.98
CA CYS A 176 -16.28 12.36 -8.32
C CYS A 176 -16.56 13.07 -9.65
N GLU A 177 -17.17 12.38 -10.61
CA GLU A 177 -17.52 12.93 -11.93
C GLU A 177 -18.59 14.02 -11.84
N GLN A 178 -19.51 13.94 -10.87
CA GLN A 178 -20.52 14.97 -10.65
C GLN A 178 -19.91 16.30 -10.23
N SER A 179 -18.88 16.27 -9.40
CA SER A 179 -18.24 17.48 -8.89
C SER A 179 -17.29 18.12 -9.89
N PHE A 180 -16.60 17.31 -10.70
CA PHE A 180 -15.61 17.80 -11.67
C PHE A 180 -15.62 16.94 -12.95
N PRO A 181 -16.53 17.21 -13.90
CA PRO A 181 -16.71 16.42 -15.10
C PRO A 181 -15.42 16.25 -15.93
N GLY A 182 -15.05 15.01 -16.21
CA GLY A 182 -13.87 14.63 -16.99
C GLY A 182 -12.53 14.67 -16.25
N TYR A 183 -12.47 15.20 -15.03
CA TYR A 183 -11.21 15.26 -14.28
C TYR A 183 -10.69 13.88 -13.91
N VAL A 184 -11.57 12.97 -13.52
CA VAL A 184 -11.22 11.60 -13.14
C VAL A 184 -10.50 10.84 -14.27
N ASP A 185 -10.80 11.13 -15.53
CA ASP A 185 -10.11 10.53 -16.68
C ASP A 185 -8.66 11.00 -16.84
N SER A 186 -8.33 12.16 -16.26
CA SER A 186 -6.97 12.69 -16.30
C SER A 186 -6.05 12.09 -15.23
N MET A 187 -6.61 11.34 -14.28
CA MET A 187 -5.87 10.77 -13.15
C MET A 187 -5.17 9.48 -13.57
N THR A 188 -4.02 9.64 -14.20
CA THR A 188 -3.19 8.56 -14.71
C THR A 188 -1.73 8.77 -14.31
N THR A 189 -0.97 7.68 -14.17
CA THR A 189 0.46 7.70 -13.89
C THR A 189 1.23 8.51 -14.94
N ALA A 190 0.84 8.39 -16.21
CA ALA A 190 1.45 9.14 -17.30
C ALA A 190 1.28 10.66 -17.14
N ASN A 191 0.13 11.13 -16.67
CA ASN A 191 -0.08 12.55 -16.39
C ASN A 191 0.65 13.02 -15.15
N VAL A 192 0.73 12.21 -14.09
CA VAL A 192 1.54 12.52 -12.90
C VAL A 192 3.03 12.65 -13.25
N ALA A 193 3.55 11.78 -14.11
CA ALA A 193 4.94 11.88 -14.60
C ALA A 193 5.17 13.18 -15.42
N ARG A 194 4.19 13.61 -16.22
CA ARG A 194 4.26 14.88 -16.94
C ARG A 194 4.11 16.09 -16.01
N ASP A 195 3.34 15.99 -14.92
CA ASP A 195 3.28 17.02 -13.88
C ASP A 195 4.66 17.22 -13.23
N TRP A 196 5.39 16.13 -12.98
CA TRP A 196 6.77 16.20 -12.50
C TRP A 196 7.67 16.97 -13.46
N GLU A 197 7.57 16.72 -14.77
CA GLU A 197 8.33 17.44 -15.78
C GLU A 197 8.01 18.94 -15.78
N GLN A 198 6.75 19.32 -15.61
CA GLN A 198 6.38 20.72 -15.52
C GLN A 198 6.95 21.39 -14.25
N VAL A 199 6.94 20.71 -13.10
CA VAL A 199 7.56 21.22 -11.87
C VAL A 199 9.07 21.33 -12.04
N ARG A 200 9.73 20.32 -12.62
CA ARG A 200 11.18 20.36 -12.94
C ARG A 200 11.53 21.60 -13.78
N ALA A 201 10.80 21.79 -14.86
CA ALA A 201 11.01 22.92 -15.77
C ALA A 201 10.77 24.27 -15.09
N ALA A 202 9.70 24.37 -14.28
CA ALA A 202 9.38 25.59 -13.51
C ALA A 202 10.45 25.93 -12.46
N LEU A 203 11.05 24.92 -11.82
CA LEU A 203 12.16 25.09 -10.89
C LEU A 203 13.49 25.40 -11.60
N GLY A 204 13.57 25.28 -12.93
CA GLY A 204 14.79 25.51 -13.69
C GLY A 204 15.86 24.42 -13.48
N THR A 205 15.49 23.26 -12.97
CA THR A 205 16.39 22.12 -12.73
C THR A 205 16.65 21.39 -14.05
N GLU A 206 17.92 21.14 -14.40
CA GLU A 206 18.28 20.47 -15.67
C GLU A 206 17.89 18.99 -15.65
N THR A 207 18.28 18.28 -14.60
CA THR A 207 17.96 16.86 -14.39
C THR A 207 17.50 16.61 -12.97
N ILE A 208 16.75 15.53 -12.75
CA ILE A 208 16.33 15.09 -11.41
C ILE A 208 16.83 13.69 -11.08
N ILE A 209 16.96 13.43 -9.80
CA ILE A 209 17.03 12.09 -9.22
C ILE A 209 15.60 11.69 -8.84
N ALA A 210 15.05 10.66 -9.48
CA ALA A 210 13.72 10.16 -9.15
C ALA A 210 13.80 9.09 -8.06
N SER A 211 13.39 9.40 -6.83
CA SER A 211 13.42 8.46 -5.69
C SER A 211 12.00 8.19 -5.21
N SER A 212 11.54 6.95 -5.27
CA SER A 212 10.14 6.64 -5.01
C SER A 212 9.95 5.25 -4.42
N VAL A 213 8.85 5.11 -3.69
CA VAL A 213 8.49 3.86 -2.98
C VAL A 213 7.17 3.30 -3.52
N SER A 214 7.04 1.97 -3.58
CA SER A 214 5.76 1.30 -3.88
C SER A 214 5.21 1.71 -5.27
N TYR A 215 3.93 2.06 -5.37
CA TYR A 215 3.36 2.63 -6.60
C TYR A 215 4.17 3.83 -7.13
N GLY A 216 4.80 4.61 -6.26
CA GLY A 216 5.68 5.71 -6.68
C GLY A 216 6.80 5.26 -7.61
N THR A 217 7.25 4.01 -7.53
CA THR A 217 8.24 3.45 -8.46
C THR A 217 7.72 3.37 -9.88
N VAL A 218 6.40 3.21 -10.08
CA VAL A 218 5.77 3.28 -11.39
C VAL A 218 5.78 4.71 -11.93
N VAL A 219 5.52 5.72 -11.06
CA VAL A 219 5.63 7.14 -11.42
C VAL A 219 7.05 7.49 -11.83
N ALA A 220 8.05 7.16 -11.01
CA ALA A 220 9.46 7.41 -11.28
C ALA A 220 9.95 6.72 -12.56
N SER A 221 9.57 5.45 -12.76
CA SER A 221 9.91 4.69 -13.97
C SER A 221 9.24 5.24 -15.22
N THR A 222 7.98 5.70 -15.10
CA THR A 222 7.27 6.36 -16.21
C THR A 222 7.91 7.69 -16.56
N TYR A 223 8.28 8.49 -15.56
CA TYR A 223 9.03 9.73 -15.77
C TYR A 223 10.36 9.47 -16.50
N ALA A 224 11.16 8.55 -15.98
CA ALA A 224 12.46 8.20 -16.55
C ALA A 224 12.34 7.62 -17.98
N THR A 225 11.24 6.93 -18.29
CA THR A 225 10.94 6.45 -19.65
C THR A 225 10.61 7.59 -20.60
N PHE A 226 9.79 8.57 -20.15
CA PHE A 226 9.34 9.69 -20.98
C PHE A 226 10.43 10.75 -21.16
N PHE A 227 11.20 11.02 -20.11
CA PHE A 227 12.19 12.12 -20.04
C PHE A 227 13.57 11.61 -19.61
N PRO A 228 14.17 10.65 -20.33
CA PRO A 228 15.47 10.10 -19.97
C PRO A 228 16.60 11.14 -20.00
N GLU A 229 16.47 12.19 -20.84
CA GLU A 229 17.40 13.32 -20.91
C GLU A 229 17.34 14.25 -19.69
N HIS A 230 16.22 14.22 -18.95
CA HIS A 230 16.03 14.99 -17.71
C HIS A 230 16.16 14.13 -16.46
N THR A 231 16.63 12.88 -16.61
CA THR A 231 16.80 11.93 -15.51
C THR A 231 18.28 11.67 -15.28
N ASP A 232 18.80 12.04 -14.11
CA ASP A 232 20.16 11.72 -13.69
C ASP A 232 20.25 10.29 -13.15
N ARG A 233 19.45 9.99 -12.12
CA ARG A 233 19.42 8.70 -11.44
C ARG A 233 17.99 8.33 -11.05
N VAL A 234 17.77 7.02 -10.80
CA VAL A 234 16.46 6.50 -10.37
C VAL A 234 16.65 5.51 -9.23
N VAL A 235 15.97 5.74 -8.11
CA VAL A 235 15.89 4.82 -6.98
C VAL A 235 14.46 4.29 -6.90
N LEU A 236 14.30 2.98 -7.07
CA LEU A 236 13.03 2.27 -7.08
C LEU A 236 12.95 1.38 -5.84
N ASP A 237 12.29 1.84 -4.80
CA ASP A 237 12.16 1.10 -3.56
C ASP A 237 10.83 0.32 -3.53
N SER A 238 10.89 -0.98 -3.32
CA SER A 238 9.70 -1.83 -3.26
C SER A 238 8.87 -1.75 -4.54
N GLY A 239 9.52 -1.99 -5.70
CA GLY A 239 8.91 -1.89 -7.01
C GLY A 239 8.08 -3.12 -7.41
N TYR A 240 7.09 -2.91 -8.30
CA TYR A 240 6.27 -3.98 -8.85
C TYR A 240 5.93 -3.75 -10.33
N ALA A 241 5.47 -4.80 -11.01
CA ALA A 241 5.07 -4.72 -12.41
C ALA A 241 3.70 -4.03 -12.57
N PRO A 242 3.62 -2.82 -13.15
CA PRO A 242 2.36 -2.09 -13.26
C PRO A 242 1.36 -2.74 -14.23
N SER A 243 1.81 -3.61 -15.12
CA SER A 243 0.96 -4.30 -16.10
C SER A 243 0.26 -5.55 -15.56
N ALA A 244 0.52 -5.93 -14.31
CA ALA A 244 -0.15 -7.09 -13.72
C ALA A 244 -1.60 -6.73 -13.34
N PRO A 245 -2.61 -7.55 -13.69
CA PRO A 245 -3.99 -7.34 -13.28
C PRO A 245 -4.15 -7.28 -11.76
N LEU A 246 -5.11 -6.49 -11.26
CA LEU A 246 -5.30 -6.26 -9.80
C LEU A 246 -5.55 -7.55 -9.02
N ASN A 247 -6.28 -8.50 -9.59
CA ASN A 247 -6.53 -9.80 -8.95
C ASN A 247 -5.24 -10.60 -8.71
N ARG A 248 -4.29 -10.54 -9.64
CA ARG A 248 -2.97 -11.19 -9.48
C ARG A 248 -2.12 -10.46 -8.45
N GLN A 249 -2.08 -9.14 -8.50
CA GLN A 249 -1.37 -8.34 -7.49
C GLN A 249 -1.91 -8.65 -6.09
N ALA A 250 -3.23 -8.64 -5.90
CA ALA A 250 -3.89 -8.95 -4.64
C ALA A 250 -3.58 -10.37 -4.13
N ALA A 251 -3.59 -11.37 -5.02
CA ALA A 251 -3.23 -12.74 -4.65
C ALA A 251 -1.78 -12.86 -4.18
N ASN A 252 -0.87 -12.07 -4.75
CA ASN A 252 0.52 -12.04 -4.33
C ASN A 252 0.66 -11.31 -2.99
N GLN A 253 0.01 -10.15 -2.83
CA GLN A 253 -0.03 -9.41 -1.56
C GLN A 253 -0.61 -10.24 -0.42
N GLN A 254 -1.66 -11.05 -0.68
CA GLN A 254 -2.23 -11.93 0.35
C GLN A 254 -1.20 -12.94 0.87
N ARG A 255 -0.37 -13.50 -0.02
CA ARG A 255 0.73 -14.40 0.40
C ARG A 255 1.79 -13.65 1.18
N GLY A 256 2.15 -12.45 0.74
CA GLY A 256 3.08 -11.56 1.46
C GLY A 256 2.56 -11.19 2.85
N THR A 257 1.29 -10.83 2.97
CA THR A 257 0.64 -10.51 4.26
C THR A 257 0.64 -11.72 5.21
N THR A 258 0.33 -12.91 4.70
CA THR A 258 0.37 -14.14 5.51
C THR A 258 1.79 -14.43 6.03
N GLN A 259 2.81 -14.24 5.17
CA GLN A 259 4.21 -14.41 5.58
C GLN A 259 4.62 -13.34 6.61
N ALA A 260 4.27 -12.08 6.36
CA ALA A 260 4.60 -10.98 7.28
C ALA A 260 3.95 -11.15 8.67
N LEU A 261 2.73 -11.71 8.74
CA LEU A 261 2.11 -12.10 10.01
C LEU A 261 2.94 -13.16 10.74
N ALA A 262 3.38 -14.19 10.03
CA ALA A 262 4.24 -15.23 10.61
C ALA A 262 5.58 -14.65 11.10
N ASP A 263 6.17 -13.75 10.32
CA ASP A 263 7.42 -13.07 10.67
C ASP A 263 7.24 -12.17 11.89
N PHE A 264 6.13 -11.42 11.98
CA PHE A 264 5.82 -10.58 13.14
C PHE A 264 5.68 -11.40 14.43
N PHE A 265 4.95 -12.52 14.39
CA PHE A 265 4.85 -13.40 15.56
C PHE A 265 6.17 -14.11 15.84
N GLY A 266 6.97 -14.40 14.82
CA GLY A 266 8.35 -14.88 14.97
C GLY A 266 9.24 -13.88 15.70
N TYR A 267 9.12 -12.59 15.36
CA TYR A 267 9.81 -11.50 16.08
C TYR A 267 9.39 -11.44 17.56
N ILE A 268 8.09 -11.54 17.84
CA ILE A 268 7.59 -11.53 19.23
C ILE A 268 8.17 -12.73 20.01
N ALA A 269 8.11 -13.93 19.44
CA ALA A 269 8.61 -15.14 20.07
C ALA A 269 10.12 -15.10 20.33
N ALA A 270 10.90 -14.59 19.38
CA ALA A 270 12.34 -14.41 19.55
C ALA A 270 12.71 -13.43 20.67
N ASN A 271 11.79 -12.56 21.06
CA ASN A 271 11.94 -11.57 22.12
C ASN A 271 11.05 -11.86 23.36
N ASP A 272 10.71 -13.15 23.59
CA ASP A 272 9.82 -13.56 24.69
C ASP A 272 10.34 -13.13 26.09
N ALA A 273 11.64 -13.03 26.27
CA ALA A 273 12.22 -12.49 27.50
C ALA A 273 11.73 -11.07 27.85
N THR A 274 11.30 -10.31 26.85
CA THR A 274 10.77 -8.95 27.01
C THR A 274 9.24 -8.93 27.01
N TYR A 275 8.62 -9.70 26.12
CA TYR A 275 7.18 -9.60 25.88
C TYR A 275 6.34 -10.63 26.64
N HIS A 276 6.92 -11.77 27.02
CA HIS A 276 6.25 -12.87 27.73
C HIS A 276 4.97 -13.35 27.04
N LEU A 277 5.00 -13.43 25.69
CA LEU A 277 3.89 -13.85 24.85
C LEU A 277 4.03 -15.28 24.31
N GLY A 278 5.15 -15.95 24.58
CA GLY A 278 5.44 -17.32 24.17
C GLY A 278 6.71 -17.43 23.34
N THR A 279 7.31 -18.64 23.37
CA THR A 279 8.60 -18.96 22.76
C THR A 279 8.48 -19.46 21.31
N THR A 280 7.25 -19.65 20.82
CA THR A 280 6.99 -20.00 19.42
C THR A 280 6.09 -18.95 18.76
N PRO A 281 6.16 -18.81 17.41
CA PRO A 281 5.28 -17.89 16.71
C PRO A 281 3.79 -18.18 16.94
N LEU A 282 3.41 -19.45 17.03
CA LEU A 282 2.02 -19.84 17.27
C LEU A 282 1.56 -19.46 18.68
N GLN A 283 2.40 -19.64 19.72
CA GLN A 283 2.07 -19.18 21.08
C GLN A 283 1.89 -17.66 21.14
N ALA A 284 2.76 -16.90 20.48
CA ALA A 284 2.62 -15.45 20.38
C ALA A 284 1.32 -15.04 19.65
N TYR A 285 0.96 -15.73 18.58
CA TYR A 285 -0.31 -15.55 17.88
C TYR A 285 -1.51 -15.83 18.80
N GLU A 286 -1.51 -16.93 19.57
CA GLU A 286 -2.62 -17.27 20.46
C GLU A 286 -2.81 -16.20 21.55
N ARG A 287 -1.73 -15.66 22.13
CA ARG A 287 -1.81 -14.56 23.09
C ARG A 287 -2.36 -13.27 22.46
N TRP A 288 -1.94 -12.98 21.23
CA TRP A 288 -2.50 -11.88 20.47
C TRP A 288 -4.00 -12.10 20.17
N ALA A 289 -4.40 -13.29 19.75
CA ALA A 289 -5.78 -13.64 19.46
C ALA A 289 -6.66 -13.57 20.72
N ASP A 290 -6.16 -14.00 21.89
CA ASP A 290 -6.82 -13.85 23.18
C ASP A 290 -7.08 -12.36 23.51
N LYS A 291 -6.09 -11.48 23.24
CA LYS A 291 -6.21 -10.05 23.47
C LYS A 291 -7.26 -9.44 22.53
N VAL A 292 -7.23 -9.78 21.24
CA VAL A 292 -8.23 -9.35 20.26
C VAL A 292 -9.62 -9.77 20.70
N ALA A 293 -9.79 -11.03 21.14
CA ALA A 293 -11.06 -11.53 21.64
C ALA A 293 -11.53 -10.83 22.94
N ALA A 294 -10.61 -10.49 23.83
CA ALA A 294 -10.94 -9.73 25.04
C ALA A 294 -11.41 -8.30 24.75
N GLU A 295 -10.89 -7.68 23.69
CA GLU A 295 -11.24 -6.32 23.27
C GLU A 295 -12.55 -6.28 22.47
N SER A 296 -12.79 -7.26 21.58
CA SER A 296 -13.87 -7.24 20.60
C SER A 296 -14.99 -8.25 20.90
N GLY A 297 -14.76 -9.20 21.80
CA GLY A 297 -15.68 -10.31 22.05
C GLY A 297 -15.63 -11.44 21.01
N VAL A 298 -14.74 -11.34 20.01
CA VAL A 298 -14.64 -12.29 18.89
C VAL A 298 -13.18 -12.59 18.59
N ARG A 299 -12.83 -13.87 18.44
CA ARG A 299 -11.48 -14.27 18.00
C ARG A 299 -11.20 -13.84 16.55
N PRO A 300 -9.97 -13.44 16.24
CA PRO A 300 -9.60 -13.01 14.88
C PRO A 300 -9.58 -14.20 13.91
N THR A 301 -9.80 -13.90 12.62
CA THR A 301 -9.72 -14.89 11.52
C THR A 301 -8.36 -14.90 10.81
N ALA A 302 -7.42 -14.06 11.24
CA ALA A 302 -6.07 -13.99 10.68
C ALA A 302 -5.38 -15.36 10.68
N HIS A 303 -4.63 -15.64 9.60
CA HIS A 303 -3.99 -16.94 9.40
C HIS A 303 -2.93 -17.23 10.48
N PRO A 304 -3.05 -18.32 11.26
CA PRO A 304 -2.07 -18.65 12.28
C PRO A 304 -0.71 -19.05 11.66
N PRO A 305 0.41 -18.76 12.33
CA PRO A 305 1.72 -19.30 11.98
C PRO A 305 1.75 -20.83 12.02
N ALA A 306 2.73 -21.41 11.32
CA ALA A 306 2.95 -22.85 11.38
C ALA A 306 3.27 -23.31 12.80
N ALA A 307 2.65 -24.43 13.22
CA ALA A 307 2.93 -25.06 14.49
C ALA A 307 4.31 -25.74 14.49
N SER A 308 5.01 -25.68 15.62
CA SER A 308 6.20 -26.45 15.92
C SER A 308 5.88 -27.65 16.82
N THR A 309 6.86 -28.49 17.08
CA THR A 309 6.71 -29.60 18.03
C THR A 309 6.49 -29.13 19.47
N GLU A 310 6.90 -27.91 19.80
CA GLU A 310 6.72 -27.30 21.11
C GLU A 310 5.27 -26.82 21.35
N ASP A 311 4.51 -26.66 20.27
CA ASP A 311 3.10 -26.23 20.35
C ASP A 311 2.15 -27.40 20.55
N LEU A 312 2.64 -28.63 20.44
CA LEU A 312 1.81 -29.83 20.59
C LEU A 312 1.34 -30.00 22.05
N PRO A 313 0.03 -30.22 22.26
CA PRO A 313 -0.46 -30.61 23.57
C PRO A 313 0.27 -31.85 24.11
N ALA A 314 0.53 -31.92 25.41
CA ALA A 314 1.29 -32.99 26.04
C ALA A 314 0.83 -34.42 25.62
N PRO A 315 -0.49 -34.71 25.48
CA PRO A 315 -0.95 -36.02 25.02
C PRO A 315 -0.59 -36.34 23.55
N LEU A 316 -0.26 -35.33 22.74
CA LEU A 316 0.08 -35.47 21.33
C LEU A 316 1.59 -35.27 21.04
N ALA A 317 2.39 -34.96 22.07
CA ALA A 317 3.83 -34.72 21.91
C ALA A 317 4.57 -35.88 21.23
N PHE A 318 4.09 -37.12 21.40
CA PHE A 318 4.68 -38.32 20.77
C PHE A 318 4.56 -38.33 19.23
N THR A 319 3.67 -37.54 18.66
CA THR A 319 3.47 -37.45 17.21
C THR A 319 4.57 -36.63 16.52
N GLY A 320 5.31 -35.80 17.29
CA GLY A 320 6.45 -35.02 16.80
C GLY A 320 6.10 -34.12 15.61
N GLN A 321 6.96 -34.04 14.64
CA GLN A 321 6.80 -33.18 13.46
C GLN A 321 5.49 -33.42 12.68
N ARG A 322 5.03 -34.68 12.59
CA ARG A 322 3.76 -34.99 11.90
C ARG A 322 2.54 -34.39 12.61
N GLY A 323 2.56 -34.39 13.95
CA GLY A 323 1.53 -33.72 14.74
C GLY A 323 1.50 -32.21 14.50
N ALA A 324 2.66 -31.57 14.45
CA ALA A 324 2.79 -30.16 14.15
C ALA A 324 2.29 -29.81 12.72
N GLU A 325 2.60 -30.64 11.73
CA GLU A 325 2.10 -30.48 10.35
C GLU A 325 0.58 -30.60 10.27
N VAL A 326 -0.03 -31.56 10.97
CA VAL A 326 -1.48 -31.70 11.04
C VAL A 326 -2.11 -30.48 11.73
N MET A 327 -1.52 -30.01 12.84
CA MET A 327 -1.98 -28.82 13.54
C MET A 327 -1.92 -27.59 12.63
N THR A 328 -0.80 -27.38 11.95
CA THR A 328 -0.63 -26.30 10.95
C THR A 328 -1.71 -26.36 9.86
N ALA A 329 -2.01 -27.54 9.32
CA ALA A 329 -3.01 -27.70 8.27
C ALA A 329 -4.45 -27.46 8.75
N THR A 330 -4.75 -27.69 10.02
CA THR A 330 -6.10 -27.58 10.59
C THR A 330 -6.39 -26.21 11.24
N ASN A 331 -5.39 -25.55 11.79
CA ASN A 331 -5.57 -24.26 12.50
C ASN A 331 -6.33 -23.21 11.68
N PRO A 332 -6.07 -23.00 10.37
CA PRO A 332 -6.81 -21.98 9.60
C PRO A 332 -8.33 -22.23 9.57
N LEU A 333 -8.76 -23.49 9.58
CA LEU A 333 -10.19 -23.80 9.66
C LEU A 333 -10.72 -23.59 11.09
N LEU A 334 -9.95 -23.96 12.10
CA LEU A 334 -10.35 -23.82 13.50
C LEU A 334 -10.61 -22.37 13.87
N VAL A 335 -9.73 -21.45 13.49
CA VAL A 335 -9.93 -20.01 13.80
C VAL A 335 -11.18 -19.43 13.13
N GLN A 336 -11.54 -19.90 11.92
CA GLN A 336 -12.78 -19.49 11.26
C GLN A 336 -14.01 -20.00 12.04
N LEU A 337 -13.97 -21.23 12.51
CA LEU A 337 -15.05 -21.81 13.30
C LEU A 337 -15.18 -21.13 14.68
N GLU A 338 -14.08 -20.86 15.36
CA GLU A 338 -14.07 -20.15 16.63
C GLU A 338 -14.64 -18.74 16.48
N ASN A 339 -14.21 -17.98 15.46
CA ASN A 339 -14.78 -16.67 15.15
C ASN A 339 -16.29 -16.74 14.95
N LEU A 340 -16.77 -17.70 14.14
CA LEU A 340 -18.21 -17.87 13.89
C LEU A 340 -18.97 -18.21 15.17
N PHE A 341 -18.43 -19.08 16.03
CA PHE A 341 -19.06 -19.41 17.32
C PHE A 341 -19.10 -18.21 18.25
N ASP A 342 -18.03 -17.41 18.29
CA ASP A 342 -17.99 -16.20 19.11
C ASP A 342 -19.01 -15.16 18.64
N GLN A 343 -19.18 -14.96 17.33
CA GLN A 343 -20.19 -14.08 16.76
C GLN A 343 -21.62 -14.55 17.09
N LEU A 344 -21.86 -15.87 17.08
CA LEU A 344 -23.17 -16.42 17.46
C LEU A 344 -23.47 -16.27 18.96
N ARG A 345 -22.44 -16.29 19.81
CA ARG A 345 -22.57 -16.09 21.26
C ARG A 345 -22.71 -14.61 21.63
N ASN A 346 -21.99 -13.74 20.92
CA ASN A 346 -21.87 -12.30 21.18
C ASN A 346 -22.46 -11.53 20.01
N LEU A 347 -23.79 -11.62 19.83
CA LEU A 347 -24.47 -10.98 18.70
C LEU A 347 -24.16 -9.47 18.61
N GLY A 348 -23.61 -9.05 17.49
CA GLY A 348 -23.21 -7.66 17.23
C GLY A 348 -21.75 -7.37 17.54
N ALA A 349 -20.99 -8.29 18.13
CA ALA A 349 -19.55 -8.16 18.32
C ALA A 349 -18.81 -8.38 16.99
N SER A 350 -17.69 -7.68 16.80
CA SER A 350 -16.89 -7.75 15.59
C SER A 350 -15.41 -7.68 15.91
N GLN A 351 -14.58 -8.53 15.29
CA GLN A 351 -13.12 -8.44 15.46
C GLN A 351 -12.57 -7.06 15.09
N SER A 352 -13.26 -6.29 14.20
CA SER A 352 -12.89 -4.91 13.87
C SER A 352 -13.06 -3.91 15.02
N ASP A 353 -13.68 -4.31 16.14
CA ASP A 353 -13.76 -3.46 17.32
C ASP A 353 -12.46 -3.52 18.16
N SER A 354 -11.52 -4.41 17.83
CA SER A 354 -10.26 -4.55 18.54
C SER A 354 -9.19 -3.55 18.04
N PRO A 355 -8.71 -2.62 18.90
CA PRO A 355 -7.57 -1.77 18.59
C PRO A 355 -6.31 -2.58 18.26
N THR A 356 -6.07 -3.69 18.96
CA THR A 356 -4.92 -4.56 18.74
C THR A 356 -4.91 -5.15 17.32
N LEU A 357 -6.08 -5.51 16.77
CA LEU A 357 -6.20 -6.00 15.39
C LEU A 357 -5.77 -4.92 14.38
N HIS A 358 -6.28 -3.70 14.54
CA HIS A 358 -5.94 -2.58 13.65
C HIS A 358 -4.48 -2.15 13.76
N ILE A 359 -3.94 -2.10 14.98
CA ILE A 359 -2.51 -1.83 15.20
C ILE A 359 -1.67 -2.87 14.44
N THR A 360 -1.99 -4.16 14.60
CA THR A 360 -1.24 -5.23 13.94
C THR A 360 -1.30 -5.07 12.42
N ALA A 361 -2.48 -4.86 11.85
CA ALA A 361 -2.64 -4.68 10.40
C ALA A 361 -1.84 -3.47 9.88
N SER A 362 -1.84 -2.35 10.61
CA SER A 362 -1.15 -1.12 10.19
C SER A 362 0.37 -1.19 10.29
N VAL A 363 0.92 -1.91 11.26
CA VAL A 363 2.38 -2.00 11.45
C VAL A 363 3.02 -3.15 10.67
N LEU A 364 2.23 -4.07 10.15
CA LEU A 364 2.74 -5.28 9.52
C LEU A 364 3.77 -5.00 8.41
N PRO A 365 3.55 -4.01 7.51
CA PRO A 365 4.52 -3.66 6.49
C PRO A 365 5.76 -2.91 7.02
N TYR A 366 5.75 -2.47 8.29
CA TYR A 366 6.76 -1.56 8.84
C TYR A 366 7.45 -2.15 10.08
N PRO A 367 8.48 -3.00 9.91
CA PRO A 367 9.15 -3.69 11.02
C PRO A 367 9.72 -2.77 12.09
N THR A 368 10.08 -1.53 11.77
CA THR A 368 10.51 -0.52 12.74
C THR A 368 9.45 -0.21 13.82
N SER A 369 8.17 -0.47 13.51
CA SER A 369 7.04 -0.30 14.44
C SER A 369 6.69 -1.56 15.23
N TRP A 370 7.27 -2.72 14.89
CA TRP A 370 6.92 -4.00 15.51
C TRP A 370 7.18 -4.06 17.01
N ALA A 371 8.29 -3.49 17.47
CA ALA A 371 8.60 -3.44 18.89
C ALA A 371 7.52 -2.70 19.69
N LYS A 372 7.01 -1.59 19.18
CA LYS A 372 5.94 -0.81 19.82
C LYS A 372 4.63 -1.61 19.86
N ALA A 373 4.26 -2.23 18.72
CA ALA A 373 3.08 -3.10 18.67
C ALA A 373 3.19 -4.30 19.62
N ALA A 374 4.35 -4.96 19.68
CA ALA A 374 4.59 -6.06 20.61
C ALA A 374 4.44 -5.65 22.08
N ARG A 375 4.94 -4.46 22.47
CA ARG A 375 4.74 -3.91 23.83
C ARG A 375 3.26 -3.66 24.13
N HIS A 376 2.51 -3.17 23.13
CA HIS A 376 1.06 -3.00 23.27
C HIS A 376 0.34 -4.34 23.47
N ILE A 377 0.67 -5.34 22.67
CA ILE A 377 0.07 -6.69 22.79
C ILE A 377 0.40 -7.28 24.18
N ALA A 378 1.63 -7.11 24.65
CA ALA A 378 2.08 -7.57 25.96
C ALA A 378 1.48 -6.76 27.14
N GLY A 379 0.75 -5.68 26.90
CA GLY A 379 0.21 -4.81 27.94
C GLY A 379 1.26 -3.96 28.67
N ILE A 380 2.48 -3.83 28.12
CA ILE A 380 3.57 -3.03 28.68
C ILE A 380 3.35 -1.54 28.37
N GLU A 381 2.85 -1.24 27.16
CA GLU A 381 2.63 0.12 26.66
C GLU A 381 1.29 0.19 25.92
N ALA A 382 0.49 1.20 26.22
CA ALA A 382 -0.73 1.46 25.45
C ALA A 382 -0.37 2.31 24.21
N ILE A 383 -0.89 1.91 23.03
CA ILE A 383 -0.85 2.74 21.85
C ILE A 383 -2.18 3.48 21.75
N ASP A 384 -2.12 4.81 21.76
CA ASP A 384 -3.27 5.64 21.44
C ASP A 384 -3.39 5.73 19.92
N LEU A 385 -4.45 5.17 19.37
CA LEU A 385 -4.77 5.24 17.95
C LEU A 385 -5.45 6.57 17.57
N GLY A 386 -5.70 7.45 18.57
CA GLY A 386 -6.54 8.63 18.35
C GLY A 386 -7.93 8.24 17.86
N ASN A 387 -8.47 9.02 16.93
CA ASN A 387 -9.74 8.69 16.26
C ASN A 387 -9.53 7.76 15.04
N ALA A 388 -8.70 6.73 15.15
CA ALA A 388 -8.57 5.72 14.11
C ALA A 388 -9.97 5.14 13.83
N GLN A 389 -10.47 5.42 12.63
CA GLN A 389 -11.86 5.11 12.28
C GLN A 389 -12.00 3.61 12.07
N THR A 390 -13.12 3.08 12.57
CA THR A 390 -13.54 1.72 12.23
C THR A 390 -13.83 1.63 10.73
N THR A 391 -13.49 0.51 10.12
CA THR A 391 -13.59 0.27 8.66
C THR A 391 -15.01 0.30 8.10
N ASP A 392 -16.03 0.59 8.94
CA ASP A 392 -17.45 0.50 8.59
C ASP A 392 -18.03 1.77 7.94
N SER A 393 -17.28 2.85 7.85
CA SER A 393 -17.70 4.10 7.19
C SER A 393 -16.58 4.72 6.37
N LEU A 394 -16.93 5.50 5.35
CA LEU A 394 -15.96 6.35 4.66
C LEU A 394 -15.24 7.23 5.68
N PRO A 395 -13.93 7.48 5.53
CA PRO A 395 -13.20 8.39 6.40
C PRO A 395 -13.94 9.73 6.52
N THR A 396 -14.10 10.23 7.73
CA THR A 396 -14.74 11.54 7.97
C THR A 396 -13.83 12.70 7.55
N ASP A 397 -12.52 12.48 7.56
CA ASP A 397 -11.56 13.44 7.04
C ASP A 397 -11.56 13.47 5.50
N ALA A 398 -11.78 14.67 4.94
CA ALA A 398 -11.84 14.88 3.50
C ALA A 398 -10.53 14.50 2.79
N SER A 399 -9.37 14.70 3.44
CA SER A 399 -8.07 14.34 2.88
C SER A 399 -7.91 12.83 2.76
N ALA A 400 -8.27 12.08 3.79
CA ALA A 400 -8.22 10.61 3.78
C ALA A 400 -9.19 10.01 2.75
N ARG A 401 -10.40 10.61 2.58
CA ARG A 401 -11.34 10.22 1.51
C ARG A 401 -10.74 10.47 0.13
N ALA A 402 -10.17 11.65 -0.11
CA ALA A 402 -9.55 11.99 -1.38
C ALA A 402 -8.40 11.03 -1.72
N GLN A 403 -7.59 10.62 -0.74
CA GLN A 403 -6.55 9.60 -0.93
C GLN A 403 -7.13 8.25 -1.38
N GLY A 404 -8.16 7.75 -0.71
CA GLY A 404 -8.82 6.49 -1.05
C GLY A 404 -9.49 6.54 -2.43
N PHE A 405 -10.15 7.63 -2.78
CA PHE A 405 -10.77 7.82 -4.08
C PHE A 405 -9.72 7.95 -5.20
N THR A 406 -8.63 8.69 -4.96
CA THR A 406 -7.50 8.77 -5.87
C THR A 406 -6.89 7.40 -6.13
N THR A 407 -6.69 6.59 -5.08
CA THR A 407 -6.20 5.20 -5.20
C THR A 407 -7.11 4.38 -6.13
N ASN A 408 -8.42 4.40 -5.87
CA ASN A 408 -9.38 3.65 -6.67
C ASN A 408 -9.37 4.11 -8.14
N ILE A 409 -9.47 5.43 -8.38
CA ILE A 409 -9.58 5.99 -9.73
C ILE A 409 -8.31 5.70 -10.53
N VAL A 410 -7.11 5.95 -9.97
CA VAL A 410 -5.85 5.72 -10.70
C VAL A 410 -5.67 4.25 -11.05
N LEU A 411 -5.87 3.35 -10.09
CA LEU A 411 -5.75 1.91 -10.35
C LEU A 411 -6.77 1.43 -11.40
N CYS A 412 -8.03 1.85 -11.29
CA CYS A 412 -9.08 1.43 -12.21
C CYS A 412 -9.04 2.13 -13.58
N ASN A 413 -8.34 3.26 -13.69
CA ASN A 413 -8.08 3.90 -14.97
C ASN A 413 -7.03 3.15 -15.80
N GLU A 414 -6.10 2.46 -15.17
CA GLU A 414 -4.93 1.90 -15.83
C GLU A 414 -4.81 0.38 -15.74
N THR A 415 -5.46 -0.27 -14.77
CA THR A 415 -5.23 -1.69 -14.48
C THR A 415 -6.52 -2.49 -14.56
N ASP A 416 -6.46 -3.61 -15.26
CA ASP A 416 -7.55 -4.56 -15.37
C ASP A 416 -7.85 -5.23 -14.00
N SER A 417 -9.14 -5.38 -13.69
CA SER A 417 -9.63 -6.00 -12.45
C SER A 417 -10.60 -7.15 -12.77
N PRO A 418 -10.11 -8.25 -13.35
CA PRO A 418 -10.97 -9.35 -13.75
C PRO A 418 -11.60 -10.05 -12.55
N HIS A 419 -12.88 -10.40 -12.70
CA HIS A 419 -13.62 -11.15 -11.71
C HIS A 419 -13.14 -12.60 -11.61
N GLU A 420 -12.86 -13.07 -10.40
CA GLU A 420 -12.61 -14.48 -10.11
C GLU A 420 -13.81 -15.13 -9.42
N PHE A 421 -14.17 -16.32 -9.88
CA PHE A 421 -15.30 -17.07 -9.33
C PHE A 421 -15.12 -17.33 -7.82
N GLY A 422 -16.17 -17.10 -7.06
CA GLY A 422 -16.20 -17.30 -5.59
C GLY A 422 -15.73 -16.10 -4.77
N TYR A 423 -14.92 -15.19 -5.33
CA TYR A 423 -14.41 -14.05 -4.57
C TYR A 423 -15.45 -12.98 -4.25
N GLY A 424 -16.54 -12.89 -4.98
CA GLY A 424 -17.68 -12.05 -4.61
C GLY A 424 -18.27 -12.44 -3.26
N ALA A 425 -18.50 -13.74 -3.04
CA ALA A 425 -18.98 -14.25 -1.76
C ALA A 425 -17.91 -14.11 -0.65
N ALA A 426 -16.64 -14.36 -0.98
CA ALA A 426 -15.53 -14.19 -0.04
C ALA A 426 -15.37 -12.73 0.39
N PHE A 427 -15.57 -11.76 -0.51
CA PHE A 427 -15.55 -10.34 -0.17
C PHE A 427 -16.70 -9.99 0.77
N ILE A 428 -17.96 -10.39 0.48
CA ILE A 428 -19.08 -10.16 1.36
C ILE A 428 -18.81 -10.77 2.75
N TRP A 429 -18.27 -11.98 2.81
CA TRP A 429 -17.92 -12.63 4.06
C TRP A 429 -16.86 -11.85 4.84
N SER A 430 -15.75 -11.49 4.21
CA SER A 430 -14.64 -10.78 4.87
C SER A 430 -14.97 -9.33 5.22
N ALA A 431 -15.82 -8.65 4.46
CA ALA A 431 -16.16 -7.25 4.68
C ALA A 431 -17.29 -7.06 5.71
N PHE A 432 -18.28 -7.97 5.74
CA PHE A 432 -19.50 -7.75 6.51
C PHE A 432 -19.76 -8.78 7.61
N VAL A 433 -19.19 -9.98 7.48
CA VAL A 433 -19.39 -11.03 8.50
C VAL A 433 -18.21 -11.05 9.45
N THR A 434 -17.00 -11.31 8.93
CA THR A 434 -15.82 -11.40 9.79
C THR A 434 -15.14 -10.05 10.00
N LYS A 435 -15.28 -9.10 9.07
CA LYS A 435 -14.60 -7.80 9.07
C LYS A 435 -13.09 -7.94 9.24
N ASP A 436 -12.49 -8.82 8.43
CA ASP A 436 -11.09 -9.21 8.51
C ASP A 436 -10.20 -8.27 7.69
N PRO A 437 -9.38 -7.41 8.31
CA PRO A 437 -8.55 -6.45 7.61
C PRO A 437 -7.44 -7.10 6.78
N PHE A 438 -7.07 -8.36 7.06
CA PHE A 438 -5.99 -9.05 6.35
C PHE A 438 -6.44 -9.73 5.05
N THR A 439 -7.75 -9.91 4.84
CA THR A 439 -8.28 -10.61 3.66
C THR A 439 -9.26 -9.79 2.84
N VAL A 440 -9.88 -8.76 3.42
CA VAL A 440 -10.94 -7.97 2.76
C VAL A 440 -10.46 -7.34 1.45
N GLN A 441 -9.30 -6.74 1.43
CA GLN A 441 -8.75 -6.08 0.23
C GLN A 441 -8.45 -7.09 -0.88
N ASN A 442 -7.81 -8.22 -0.56
CA ASN A 442 -7.60 -9.29 -1.52
C ASN A 442 -8.91 -9.78 -2.15
N ASN A 443 -9.92 -10.00 -1.32
CA ASN A 443 -11.21 -10.49 -1.80
C ASN A 443 -11.93 -9.45 -2.67
N GLN A 444 -11.84 -8.17 -2.31
CA GLN A 444 -12.40 -7.06 -3.08
C GLN A 444 -11.76 -6.96 -4.48
N PHE A 445 -10.44 -6.97 -4.57
CA PHE A 445 -9.75 -6.92 -5.86
C PHE A 445 -10.05 -8.14 -6.72
N ARG A 446 -10.03 -9.35 -6.15
CA ARG A 446 -10.28 -10.60 -6.88
C ARG A 446 -11.75 -10.80 -7.24
N SER A 447 -12.67 -10.13 -6.57
CA SER A 447 -14.07 -10.09 -6.96
C SER A 447 -14.35 -9.17 -8.14
N GLY A 448 -13.40 -8.32 -8.55
CA GLY A 448 -13.59 -7.29 -9.57
C GLY A 448 -14.41 -6.08 -9.09
N GLN A 449 -14.88 -6.09 -7.84
CA GLN A 449 -15.76 -5.03 -7.31
C GLN A 449 -15.02 -3.73 -7.03
N PHE A 450 -13.71 -3.81 -6.83
CA PHE A 450 -12.89 -2.62 -6.60
C PHE A 450 -13.02 -1.60 -7.74
N CYS A 451 -13.06 -2.07 -8.99
CA CYS A 451 -13.30 -1.22 -10.18
C CYS A 451 -14.75 -1.28 -10.68
N GLY A 452 -15.64 -2.04 -10.04
CA GLY A 452 -17.06 -2.13 -10.42
C GLY A 452 -17.32 -2.77 -11.78
N GLY A 453 -16.41 -3.64 -12.24
CA GLY A 453 -16.50 -4.31 -13.54
C GLY A 453 -16.18 -3.41 -14.73
N ARG A 454 -15.55 -2.25 -14.51
CA ARG A 454 -15.13 -1.35 -15.58
C ARG A 454 -13.83 -1.81 -16.21
N GLU A 455 -13.75 -1.61 -17.51
CA GLU A 455 -12.49 -1.69 -18.26
C GLU A 455 -11.62 -0.45 -17.97
N PRO A 456 -10.28 -0.59 -17.93
CA PRO A 456 -9.37 0.54 -17.86
C PRO A 456 -9.58 1.50 -19.04
N ILE A 457 -9.42 2.80 -18.78
CA ILE A 457 -9.53 3.81 -19.87
C ILE A 457 -8.23 3.95 -20.65
N THR A 458 -7.12 3.52 -20.06
CA THR A 458 -5.80 3.50 -20.68
C THR A 458 -4.97 2.35 -20.11
N ALA A 459 -3.95 1.93 -20.83
CA ALA A 459 -2.96 1.01 -20.29
C ALA A 459 -1.87 1.78 -19.52
N PRO A 460 -1.22 1.16 -18.53
CA PRO A 460 0.00 1.71 -17.94
C PRO A 460 1.05 1.98 -19.02
N ALA A 461 1.90 2.99 -18.80
CA ALA A 461 3.01 3.26 -19.70
C ALA A 461 3.93 2.03 -19.84
N LEU A 462 4.36 1.75 -21.06
CA LEU A 462 5.40 0.74 -21.29
C LEU A 462 6.72 1.29 -20.76
N LEU A 463 7.22 0.69 -19.68
CA LEU A 463 8.46 1.11 -19.06
C LEU A 463 9.66 0.68 -19.91
N ASP A 464 10.62 1.59 -20.10
CA ASP A 464 11.86 1.33 -20.82
C ASP A 464 13.03 2.14 -20.25
N GLY A 465 13.93 1.47 -19.53
CA GLY A 465 15.17 2.04 -19.00
C GLY A 465 16.33 2.04 -19.99
N SER A 466 16.14 1.63 -21.24
CA SER A 466 17.25 1.47 -22.22
C SER A 466 17.93 2.77 -22.61
N ARG A 467 17.26 3.90 -22.45
CA ARG A 467 17.75 5.24 -22.78
C ARG A 467 18.41 5.96 -21.61
N LEU A 468 18.36 5.39 -20.41
CA LEU A 468 19.00 5.98 -19.23
C LEU A 468 20.50 5.81 -19.27
N THR A 469 21.22 6.87 -18.94
CA THR A 469 22.70 6.86 -18.83
C THR A 469 23.14 6.02 -17.64
N THR A 470 22.43 6.14 -16.52
CA THR A 470 22.70 5.39 -15.29
C THR A 470 21.58 4.35 -15.08
N PRO A 471 21.89 3.05 -14.97
CA PRO A 471 20.90 2.03 -14.66
C PRO A 471 20.20 2.33 -13.32
N PRO A 472 18.87 2.22 -13.21
CA PRO A 472 18.18 2.40 -11.93
C PRO A 472 18.68 1.46 -10.84
N LEU A 473 18.71 1.95 -9.60
CA LEU A 473 18.88 1.14 -8.40
C LEU A 473 17.50 0.70 -7.90
N GLN A 474 17.26 -0.61 -7.81
CA GLN A 474 16.01 -1.14 -7.27
C GLN A 474 16.27 -1.87 -5.97
N LEU A 475 15.65 -1.42 -4.90
CA LEU A 475 15.68 -2.05 -3.57
C LEU A 475 14.47 -2.97 -3.42
N GLN A 476 14.68 -4.22 -2.98
CA GLN A 476 13.58 -5.17 -2.85
C GLN A 476 13.76 -6.08 -1.64
N ALA A 477 12.86 -5.99 -0.67
CA ALA A 477 12.86 -6.84 0.50
C ALA A 477 12.27 -8.23 0.21
N THR A 478 12.88 -9.28 0.77
CA THR A 478 12.41 -10.66 0.57
C THR A 478 11.08 -10.94 1.25
N GLY A 479 10.75 -10.19 2.31
CA GLY A 479 9.51 -10.31 3.09
C GLY A 479 8.58 -9.10 2.95
N ASP A 480 8.62 -8.39 1.81
CA ASP A 480 7.70 -7.28 1.53
C ASP A 480 6.26 -7.80 1.36
N PRO A 481 5.29 -7.38 2.20
CA PRO A 481 3.92 -7.84 2.10
C PRO A 481 3.10 -7.11 1.02
N LEU A 482 3.47 -5.89 0.64
CA LEU A 482 2.69 -5.04 -0.26
C LEU A 482 3.16 -5.14 -1.71
N THR A 483 4.47 -5.22 -1.93
CA THR A 483 5.08 -5.49 -3.24
C THR A 483 5.98 -6.72 -3.14
N PRO A 484 5.37 -7.92 -3.11
CA PRO A 484 6.10 -9.16 -2.81
C PRO A 484 7.30 -9.39 -3.72
N TYR A 485 8.37 -9.92 -3.14
CA TYR A 485 9.63 -10.22 -3.84
C TYR A 485 9.44 -11.06 -5.10
N SER A 486 8.38 -11.86 -5.18
CA SER A 486 8.05 -12.63 -6.39
C SER A 486 7.75 -11.77 -7.62
N ASP A 487 7.39 -10.50 -7.44
CA ASP A 487 6.82 -9.64 -8.49
C ASP A 487 7.77 -8.56 -9.01
N PHE A 488 8.94 -8.37 -8.38
CA PHE A 488 9.84 -7.26 -8.71
C PHE A 488 10.41 -7.30 -10.14
N ARG A 489 10.54 -8.50 -10.73
CA ARG A 489 11.20 -8.68 -12.03
C ARG A 489 10.53 -7.94 -13.18
N GLY A 490 9.20 -7.77 -13.14
CA GLY A 490 8.50 -7.05 -14.19
C GLY A 490 8.99 -5.60 -14.36
N MET A 491 9.31 -4.94 -13.25
CA MET A 491 9.88 -3.60 -13.27
C MET A 491 11.38 -3.63 -13.53
N SER A 492 12.14 -4.46 -12.82
CA SER A 492 13.60 -4.49 -12.95
C SER A 492 14.05 -4.84 -14.36
N ASP A 493 13.36 -5.78 -15.03
CA ASP A 493 13.70 -6.17 -16.39
C ASP A 493 13.39 -5.03 -17.39
N ALA A 494 12.23 -4.38 -17.27
CA ALA A 494 11.83 -3.25 -18.11
C ALA A 494 12.75 -2.05 -17.95
N MET A 495 13.09 -1.70 -16.72
CA MET A 495 13.95 -0.57 -16.40
C MET A 495 15.45 -0.89 -16.46
N ARG A 496 15.81 -2.17 -16.65
CA ARG A 496 17.21 -2.66 -16.61
C ARG A 496 17.89 -2.32 -15.29
N SER A 497 17.14 -2.39 -14.19
CA SER A 497 17.60 -1.98 -12.89
C SER A 497 18.69 -2.91 -12.34
N HIS A 498 19.62 -2.34 -11.59
CA HIS A 498 20.44 -3.10 -10.65
C HIS A 498 19.62 -3.36 -9.39
N VAL A 499 19.35 -4.63 -9.09
CA VAL A 499 18.52 -5.02 -7.95
C VAL A 499 19.38 -5.31 -6.74
N VAL A 500 19.11 -4.63 -5.65
CA VAL A 500 19.63 -4.90 -4.32
C VAL A 500 18.57 -5.66 -3.54
N THR A 501 18.87 -6.91 -3.20
CA THR A 501 17.98 -7.71 -2.35
C THR A 501 18.22 -7.40 -0.89
N VAL A 502 17.21 -6.92 -0.19
CA VAL A 502 17.22 -6.74 1.26
C VAL A 502 16.61 -7.98 1.91
N HIS A 503 17.41 -8.73 2.65
CA HIS A 503 16.94 -9.95 3.31
C HIS A 503 16.17 -9.61 4.58
N GLY A 504 14.87 -9.86 4.59
CA GLY A 504 14.00 -9.62 5.73
C GLY A 504 12.65 -9.02 5.35
N PRO A 505 11.82 -8.71 6.35
CA PRO A 505 10.51 -8.12 6.16
C PRO A 505 10.59 -6.62 5.84
N GLY A 506 9.48 -6.06 5.40
CA GLY A 506 9.26 -4.63 5.32
C GLY A 506 8.98 -4.11 3.91
N HIS A 507 8.18 -3.05 3.87
CA HIS A 507 7.81 -2.31 2.68
C HIS A 507 8.43 -0.91 2.75
N GLY A 508 9.21 -0.55 1.72
CA GLY A 508 10.08 0.63 1.79
C GLY A 508 11.31 0.36 2.64
N GLN A 509 12.50 0.53 2.08
CA GLN A 509 13.76 0.19 2.73
C GLN A 509 14.66 1.42 2.93
N PHE A 510 14.60 2.39 2.01
CA PHE A 510 15.36 3.62 2.04
C PHE A 510 14.70 4.67 2.93
N ALA A 511 15.48 5.41 3.68
CA ALA A 511 15.03 6.45 4.59
C ALA A 511 14.01 5.96 5.65
N THR A 512 14.15 4.70 6.07
CA THR A 512 13.32 4.07 7.11
C THR A 512 14.10 3.77 8.40
N GLY A 513 15.38 4.17 8.44
CA GLY A 513 16.29 3.89 9.54
C GLY A 513 17.16 2.64 9.34
N ASN A 514 17.16 2.07 8.14
CA ASN A 514 18.08 0.99 7.76
C ASN A 514 19.37 1.60 7.19
N GLY A 515 20.34 1.90 8.06
CA GLY A 515 21.57 2.58 7.68
C GLY A 515 22.35 1.88 6.58
N ALA A 516 22.34 0.54 6.53
CA ALA A 516 23.04 -0.19 5.47
C ALA A 516 22.40 0.02 4.08
N VAL A 517 21.09 0.17 4.02
CA VAL A 517 20.39 0.53 2.76
C VAL A 517 20.62 2.00 2.43
N ASP A 518 20.57 2.87 3.44
CA ASP A 518 20.84 4.30 3.26
C ASP A 518 22.24 4.52 2.68
N ASP A 519 23.27 3.83 3.20
CA ASP A 519 24.64 3.88 2.70
C ASP A 519 24.72 3.44 1.21
N ILE A 520 24.05 2.35 0.85
CA ILE A 520 23.98 1.87 -0.54
C ILE A 520 23.38 2.93 -1.47
N VAL A 521 22.30 3.57 -1.07
CA VAL A 521 21.66 4.62 -1.89
C VAL A 521 22.55 5.85 -1.97
N MET A 522 23.24 6.22 -0.90
CA MET A 522 24.19 7.34 -0.91
C MET A 522 25.41 7.08 -1.79
N GLU A 523 25.90 5.83 -1.86
CA GLU A 523 26.99 5.42 -2.75
C GLU A 523 26.56 5.23 -4.22
N TYR A 524 25.24 5.26 -4.49
CA TYR A 524 24.70 5.04 -5.83
C TYR A 524 25.19 6.11 -6.83
N GLY A 525 26.10 5.69 -7.71
CA GLY A 525 26.72 6.49 -8.75
C GLY A 525 26.41 5.97 -10.16
N PRO A 526 27.22 6.35 -11.16
CA PRO A 526 27.00 5.97 -12.56
C PRO A 526 27.01 4.47 -12.85
N ASP A 527 27.59 3.66 -11.97
CA ASP A 527 27.56 2.20 -12.08
C ASP A 527 27.16 1.58 -10.73
N PRO A 528 25.85 1.34 -10.52
CA PRO A 528 25.33 0.81 -9.26
C PRO A 528 25.85 -0.60 -8.93
N ARG A 529 26.41 -1.33 -9.90
CA ARG A 529 27.00 -2.67 -9.68
C ARG A 529 28.29 -2.62 -8.87
N LYS A 530 28.88 -1.44 -8.70
CA LYS A 530 30.09 -1.22 -7.90
C LYS A 530 29.81 -0.99 -6.42
N VAL A 531 28.54 -0.77 -6.07
CA VAL A 531 28.14 -0.60 -4.67
C VAL A 531 28.28 -1.94 -3.95
N ASP A 532 28.91 -1.94 -2.79
CA ASP A 532 29.01 -3.15 -1.95
C ASP A 532 27.65 -3.49 -1.35
N THR A 533 27.07 -4.58 -1.82
CA THR A 533 25.79 -5.10 -1.32
C THR A 533 25.97 -6.30 -0.38
N SER A 534 27.24 -6.65 -0.05
CA SER A 534 27.54 -7.73 0.87
C SER A 534 27.08 -7.34 2.28
N GLY A 535 26.11 -8.05 2.82
CA GLY A 535 25.62 -7.82 4.18
C GLY A 535 24.35 -6.97 4.29
N VAL A 536 23.70 -6.64 3.18
CA VAL A 536 22.38 -6.02 3.22
C VAL A 536 21.35 -7.06 3.71
N SER A 537 21.23 -7.13 5.00
CA SER A 537 20.13 -7.83 5.65
C SER A 537 19.39 -6.81 6.51
N TYR A 538 18.12 -7.06 6.72
CA TYR A 538 17.38 -6.38 7.77
C TYR A 538 17.94 -6.91 9.12
N ALA A 539 19.22 -6.62 9.37
CA ALA A 539 19.97 -7.14 10.53
C ALA A 539 19.40 -6.64 11.88
N ALA A 540 18.43 -5.75 11.81
CA ALA A 540 17.83 -5.12 12.97
C ALA A 540 16.74 -5.94 13.67
N TRP A 541 16.60 -7.23 13.42
CA TRP A 541 15.74 -8.08 14.25
C TRP A 541 16.10 -8.02 15.75
N VAL A 542 17.34 -7.61 16.07
CA VAL A 542 17.87 -7.57 17.44
C VAL A 542 18.05 -6.14 17.96
N SER A 543 18.15 -5.11 17.11
CA SER A 543 18.58 -3.77 17.55
C SER A 543 17.55 -2.63 17.40
N VAL A 544 16.31 -2.90 16.99
CA VAL A 544 15.25 -1.86 16.91
C VAL A 544 14.94 -1.23 18.28
N ALA A 545 15.35 -1.86 19.37
CA ALA A 545 15.27 -1.26 20.70
C ALA A 545 16.21 -0.05 20.89
N ASP A 546 17.32 0.04 20.13
CA ASP A 546 18.35 1.07 20.34
C ASP A 546 18.13 2.34 19.52
N VAL A 547 17.42 2.29 18.39
CA VAL A 547 17.23 3.47 17.52
C VAL A 547 16.30 4.52 18.16
N SER A 548 15.35 4.10 19.00
CA SER A 548 14.49 5.05 19.73
C SER A 548 15.18 5.69 20.96
N ALA A 549 16.23 5.08 21.49
CA ALA A 549 16.96 5.59 22.64
C ALA A 549 17.99 6.68 22.27
N SER A 550 18.51 6.68 21.04
CA SER A 550 19.56 7.62 20.62
C SER A 550 19.03 9.03 20.29
N LYS A 551 17.74 9.21 20.03
CA LYS A 551 17.14 10.54 19.76
C LYS A 551 16.59 11.26 20.98
N SER A 552 16.52 10.62 22.17
CA SER A 552 16.04 11.26 23.40
C SER A 552 17.16 11.87 24.27
N SER A 553 18.43 11.77 23.87
CA SER A 553 19.59 12.31 24.63
C SER A 553 20.20 13.57 24.03
N GLY A 554 19.53 14.23 23.08
CA GLY A 554 19.97 15.47 22.44
C GLY A 554 18.86 16.52 22.41
N ALA A 555 18.38 16.95 23.60
CA ALA A 555 17.59 18.17 23.78
C ALA A 555 18.31 19.08 24.77
#